data_b774c619d653aca1b2d1296e3ed501fe
#
_entry.id   b774c619d653aca1b2d1296e3ed501fe
#
_cell.length_a   1.000
_cell.length_b   1.000
_cell.length_c   1.000
_cell.angle_alpha   90.00
_cell.angle_beta   90.00
_cell.angle_gamma   90.00
#
_symmetry.space_group_name_H-M   'P 1'
#
loop_
_entity.id
_entity.type
_entity.pdbx_description
1 polymer ?
#
loop_
_entity_poly.entity_id
_entity_poly.type
_entity_poly.pdbx_seq_one_letter_code
_entity_poly.pdbx_strand_id
1 'polypeptide(L)' 'MSVQIRITVSKEMNNLLERVSKKLGKKKSMLARELMEQKMYDLELIQKELKELENGK' A
#
# COMPACT_ATOMS: atom_id res chain seq x y z
N MET A 1 -6.02 15.79 -0.67
CA MET A 1 -4.82 15.85 -1.54
C MET A 1 -4.02 14.57 -1.42
N SER A 2 -3.52 14.07 -2.53
CA SER A 2 -2.70 12.87 -2.48
C SER A 2 -1.23 13.24 -2.42
N VAL A 3 -0.48 12.43 -1.70
CA VAL A 3 0.96 12.62 -1.52
C VAL A 3 1.67 11.41 -2.12
N GLN A 4 2.74 11.67 -2.84
CA GLN A 4 3.52 10.58 -3.42
C GLN A 4 4.56 10.08 -2.42
N ILE A 5 4.70 8.78 -2.36
CA ILE A 5 5.70 8.13 -1.53
C ILE A 5 6.56 7.26 -2.44
N ARG A 6 7.87 7.42 -2.34
CA ARG A 6 8.80 6.59 -3.12
C ARG A 6 9.28 5.44 -2.25
N ILE A 7 9.15 4.24 -2.81
CA ILE A 7 9.57 3.03 -2.11
C ILE A 7 10.52 2.25 -3.01
N THR A 8 11.65 1.88 -2.45
CA THR A 8 12.63 1.07 -3.16
C THR A 8 12.37 -0.40 -2.83
N VAL A 9 12.18 -1.21 -3.87
CA VAL A 9 11.95 -2.64 -3.70
C VAL A 9 13.03 -3.40 -4.46
N SER A 10 13.22 -4.67 -4.11
CA SER A 10 14.16 -5.51 -4.80
C SER A 10 13.71 -5.78 -6.22
N LYS A 11 14.65 -6.18 -7.06
CA LYS A 11 14.36 -6.52 -8.44
C LYS A 11 13.34 -7.65 -8.52
N GLU A 12 13.49 -8.64 -7.65
CA GLU A 12 12.59 -9.78 -7.60
C GLU A 12 11.17 -9.33 -7.24
N MET A 13 11.05 -8.48 -6.26
CA MET A 13 9.76 -7.98 -5.82
C MET A 13 9.11 -7.14 -6.91
N ASN A 14 9.90 -6.32 -7.59
CA ASN A 14 9.40 -5.51 -8.69
C ASN A 14 8.87 -6.39 -9.82
N ASN A 15 9.61 -7.45 -10.16
CA ASN A 15 9.19 -8.37 -11.22
C ASN A 15 7.91 -9.10 -10.83
N LEU A 16 7.81 -9.49 -9.57
CA LEU A 16 6.62 -10.17 -9.07
C LEU A 16 5.39 -9.26 -9.15
N LEU A 17 5.53 -8.03 -8.71
CA LEU A 17 4.45 -7.04 -8.79
C LEU A 17 4.00 -6.84 -10.24
N GLU A 18 4.96 -6.79 -11.14
CA GLU A 18 4.67 -6.59 -12.55
C GLU A 18 3.86 -7.74 -13.13
N ARG A 19 4.24 -8.95 -12.79
CA ARG A 19 3.54 -10.16 -13.28
C ARG A 19 2.12 -10.22 -12.74
N VAL A 20 1.97 -9.98 -11.45
CA VAL A 20 0.66 -10.06 -10.81
C VAL A 20 -0.24 -8.93 -11.30
N SER A 21 0.30 -7.73 -11.44
CA SER A 21 -0.49 -6.60 -11.91
C SER A 21 -1.03 -6.84 -13.32
N LYS A 22 -0.23 -7.45 -14.18
CA LYS A 22 -0.68 -7.79 -15.53
C LYS A 22 -1.79 -8.82 -15.51
N LYS A 23 -1.67 -9.81 -14.65
CA LYS A 23 -2.70 -10.84 -14.52
C LYS A 23 -4.01 -10.27 -13.99
N LEU A 24 -3.93 -9.26 -13.15
CA LEU A 24 -5.11 -8.63 -12.58
C LEU A 24 -5.63 -7.47 -13.42
N GLY A 25 -4.91 -7.10 -14.47
CA GLY A 25 -5.31 -5.97 -15.30
C GLY A 25 -5.20 -4.64 -14.59
N LYS A 26 -4.24 -4.51 -13.67
CA LYS A 26 -4.02 -3.29 -12.91
C LYS A 26 -2.65 -2.72 -13.17
N LYS A 27 -2.47 -1.44 -12.89
CA LYS A 27 -1.15 -0.85 -12.92
C LYS A 27 -0.35 -1.31 -11.71
N LYS A 28 0.95 -1.48 -11.91
CA LYS A 28 1.83 -1.94 -10.85
C LYS A 28 1.79 -1.03 -9.62
N SER A 29 1.80 0.28 -9.86
CA SER A 29 1.75 1.24 -8.76
C SER A 29 0.45 1.16 -7.97
N MET A 30 -0.66 0.92 -8.66
CA MET A 30 -1.95 0.77 -7.97
C MET A 30 -2.01 -0.49 -7.15
N LEU A 31 -1.48 -1.59 -7.69
CA LEU A 31 -1.42 -2.84 -6.94
C LEU A 31 -0.57 -2.70 -5.69
N ALA A 32 0.61 -2.09 -5.84
CA ALA A 32 1.50 -1.87 -4.69
C ALA A 32 0.83 -1.03 -3.61
N ARG A 33 0.13 0.01 -4.03
CA ARG A 33 -0.59 0.88 -3.10
C ARG A 33 -1.69 0.12 -2.37
N GLU A 34 -2.47 -0.67 -3.09
CA GLU A 34 -3.55 -1.45 -2.48
C GLU A 34 -3.03 -2.43 -1.45
N LEU A 35 -1.93 -3.12 -1.78
CA LEU A 35 -1.32 -4.07 -0.86
C LEU A 35 -0.79 -3.39 0.39
N MET A 36 -0.17 -2.22 0.20
CA MET A 36 0.33 -1.45 1.34
C MET A 36 -0.81 -1.01 2.24
N GLU A 37 -1.87 -0.46 1.65
CA GLU A 37 -3.02 0.01 2.43
C GLU A 37 -3.69 -1.14 3.17
N GLN A 38 -3.81 -2.28 2.50
CA GLN A 38 -4.40 -3.47 3.09
C GLN A 38 -3.61 -3.91 4.32
N LYS A 39 -2.28 -3.92 4.19
CA LYS A 39 -1.40 -4.31 5.28
C LYS A 39 -1.45 -3.30 6.43
N MET A 40 -1.56 -2.03 6.09
CA MET A 40 -1.67 -1.00 7.12
C MET A 40 -2.93 -1.17 7.95
N TYR A 41 -4.04 -1.48 7.31
CA TYR A 41 -5.30 -1.71 8.03
C TYR A 41 -5.24 -2.94 8.91
N ASP A 42 -4.37 -3.90 8.57
CA ASP A 42 -4.20 -5.10 9.38
C ASP A 42 -3.34 -4.89 10.62
N LEU A 43 -2.59 -3.80 10.66
CA LEU A 43 -1.73 -3.52 11.81
C LEU A 43 -2.52 -2.84 12.91
N GLU A 44 -2.46 -3.44 14.08
CA GLU A 44 -3.16 -2.93 15.25
C GLU A 44 -2.76 -1.50 15.60
N LEU A 45 -1.48 -1.21 15.50
CA LEU A 45 -0.96 0.12 15.79
C LEU A 45 -1.53 1.16 14.83
N ILE A 46 -1.64 0.82 13.56
CA ILE A 46 -2.21 1.72 12.56
C ILE A 46 -3.68 2.00 12.88
N GLN A 47 -4.43 0.98 13.23
CA GLN A 47 -5.84 1.15 13.59
C GLN A 47 -6.01 2.06 14.79
N LYS A 48 -5.12 1.92 15.75
CA LYS A 48 -5.13 2.74 16.96
C LYS A 48 -4.87 4.20 16.62
N GLU A 49 -3.85 4.45 15.80
CA GLU A 49 -3.50 5.82 15.38
C GLU A 49 -4.60 6.45 14.53
N LEU A 50 -5.20 5.65 13.68
CA LEU A 50 -6.29 6.11 12.83
C LEU A 50 -7.48 6.55 13.69
N LYS A 51 -7.79 5.78 14.72
CA LYS A 51 -8.86 6.09 15.64
C LYS A 51 -8.60 7.42 16.36
N GLU A 52 -7.35 7.63 16.77
CA GLU A 52 -6.96 8.87 17.42
C GLU A 52 -7.12 10.07 16.48
N LEU A 53 -6.79 9.90 15.21
CA LEU A 53 -6.95 10.96 14.23
C LEU A 53 -8.42 11.31 14.03
N GLU A 54 -9.30 10.32 14.06
CA GLU A 54 -10.73 10.54 13.91
C GLU A 54 -11.34 11.23 15.12
N ASN A 55 -10.85 10.88 16.31
CA ASN A 55 -11.38 11.41 17.56
C ASN A 55 -10.55 12.56 18.14
N GLY A 56 -9.42 12.83 17.55
CA GLY A 56 -8.42 13.74 18.09
C GLY A 56 -8.61 15.20 17.75
N LYS A 57 -9.80 15.63 17.65
CA LYS A 57 -10.03 17.03 17.32
C LYS A 57 -10.06 17.92 18.53
#